data_3045dcfb7ca2398d7d950dc5d37a2470
#
_entry.id   3045dcfb7ca2398d7d950dc5d37a2470
#
_cell.length_a   1.000
_cell.length_b   1.000
_cell.length_c   1.000
_cell.angle_alpha   90.00
_cell.angle_beta   90.00
_cell.angle_gamma   90.00
#
_symmetry.space_group_name_H-M   'P 1'
#
loop_
_entity.id
_entity.type
_entity.pdbx_description
1 polymer ?
#
loop_
_entity_poly.entity_id
_entity_poly.type
_entity_poly.pdbx_seq_one_letter_code
_entity_poly.pdbx_strand_id
1 'polypeptide(L)'
;MEEKKKGKTLLCTFIVLFLLAVVAWTAYKAGREKQEEEVSGIQRELDAELGILPGMSDEEIQDRLNRKVAESRLNISMNPTPVFADGKAEGDVRIENIQGNQYGFTVTITVIGTDDSPGAGDYVDQEILKTGLIEPGKYLEAKPLDVDLPQGVYVCIATFTAYSMETDREIGTAGMQMMLTVES
;
A
#
# COMPACT_ATOMS: atom_id res chain seq x y z
N MET A 1 -15.66 47.64 51.08
CA MET A 1 -16.12 47.40 49.65
C MET A 1 -15.03 46.82 48.75
N GLU A 2 -13.77 46.81 49.18
CA GLU A 2 -12.64 46.27 48.39
C GLU A 2 -12.51 44.74 48.38
N GLU A 3 -12.81 44.04 49.46
CA GLU A 3 -12.65 42.59 49.57
C GLU A 3 -13.59 41.81 48.58
N LYS A 4 -14.81 42.29 48.34
CA LYS A 4 -15.74 41.68 47.37
C LYS A 4 -15.27 41.79 45.91
N LYS A 5 -14.46 42.82 45.59
CA LYS A 5 -13.89 42.95 44.22
C LYS A 5 -12.72 41.99 44.01
N LYS A 6 -11.85 41.80 45.01
CA LYS A 6 -10.71 40.86 44.92
C LYS A 6 -11.17 39.41 44.73
N GLY A 7 -12.23 38.97 45.42
CA GLY A 7 -12.79 37.64 45.27
C GLY A 7 -13.39 37.39 43.92
N LYS A 8 -14.05 38.37 43.31
CA LYS A 8 -14.60 38.21 41.92
C LYS A 8 -13.50 38.14 40.86
N THR A 9 -12.44 38.93 40.99
CA THR A 9 -11.30 38.92 40.09
C THR A 9 -10.56 37.57 40.17
N LEU A 10 -10.35 37.06 41.41
CA LEU A 10 -9.72 35.77 41.63
C LEU A 10 -10.54 34.62 41.02
N LEU A 11 -11.87 34.63 41.17
CA LEU A 11 -12.78 33.65 40.58
C LEU A 11 -12.75 33.68 39.06
N CYS A 12 -12.75 34.88 38.44
CA CYS A 12 -12.66 35.01 36.99
C CYS A 12 -11.32 34.50 36.46
N THR A 13 -10.20 34.72 37.12
CA THR A 13 -8.90 34.17 36.69
C THR A 13 -8.85 32.65 36.80
N PHE A 14 -9.45 32.05 37.84
CA PHE A 14 -9.55 30.59 37.93
C PHE A 14 -10.42 29.98 36.80
N ILE A 15 -11.53 30.63 36.47
CA ILE A 15 -12.41 30.19 35.38
C ILE A 15 -11.67 30.24 34.01
N VAL A 16 -10.92 31.32 33.76
CA VAL A 16 -10.16 31.47 32.52
C VAL A 16 -9.04 30.42 32.43
N LEU A 17 -8.31 30.18 33.52
CA LEU A 17 -7.27 29.14 33.56
C LEU A 17 -7.85 27.74 33.39
N PHE A 18 -9.02 27.46 33.96
CA PHE A 18 -9.70 26.17 33.80
C PHE A 18 -10.15 25.98 32.35
N LEU A 19 -10.72 27.01 31.71
CA LEU A 19 -11.11 26.94 30.29
C LEU A 19 -9.90 26.72 29.35
N LEU A 20 -8.78 27.39 29.62
CA LEU A 20 -7.54 27.19 28.87
C LEU A 20 -7.01 25.76 29.04
N ALA A 21 -7.08 25.18 30.24
CA ALA A 21 -6.68 23.81 30.50
C ALA A 21 -7.58 22.79 29.76
N VAL A 22 -8.89 23.05 29.70
CA VAL A 22 -9.84 22.20 28.96
C VAL A 22 -9.56 22.28 27.46
N VAL A 23 -9.31 23.47 26.91
CA VAL A 23 -8.97 23.64 25.48
C VAL A 23 -7.64 22.94 25.14
N ALA A 24 -6.62 23.10 26.01
CA ALA A 24 -5.34 22.40 25.82
C ALA A 24 -5.48 20.90 25.92
N TRP A 25 -6.32 20.39 26.82
CA TRP A 25 -6.61 18.95 26.92
C TRP A 25 -7.33 18.41 25.68
N THR A 26 -8.36 19.12 25.20
CA THR A 26 -9.10 18.68 23.99
C THR A 26 -8.21 18.72 22.75
N ALA A 27 -7.36 19.75 22.60
CA ALA A 27 -6.37 19.82 21.51
C ALA A 27 -5.31 18.72 21.63
N TYR A 28 -4.83 18.42 22.84
CA TYR A 28 -3.90 17.33 23.09
C TYR A 28 -4.52 15.95 22.79
N LYS A 29 -5.76 15.73 23.21
CA LYS A 29 -6.50 14.48 22.93
C LYS A 29 -6.77 14.30 21.45
N ALA A 30 -7.23 15.35 20.74
CA ALA A 30 -7.45 15.32 19.30
C ALA A 30 -6.14 15.12 18.50
N GLY A 31 -5.01 15.66 18.99
CA GLY A 31 -3.69 15.44 18.42
C GLY A 31 -3.21 13.98 18.59
N ARG A 32 -3.49 13.37 19.75
CA ARG A 32 -3.16 11.96 20.00
C ARG A 32 -4.04 11.00 19.19
N GLU A 33 -5.34 11.24 19.10
CA GLU A 33 -6.23 10.42 18.28
C GLU A 33 -5.83 10.44 16.79
N LYS A 34 -5.41 11.60 16.25
CA LYS A 34 -4.84 11.67 14.88
C LYS A 34 -3.50 10.96 14.74
N GLN A 35 -2.64 10.97 15.75
CA GLN A 35 -1.36 10.25 15.71
C GLN A 35 -1.53 8.74 15.90
N GLU A 36 -2.55 8.29 16.62
CA GLU A 36 -2.86 6.87 16.79
C GLU A 36 -3.54 6.29 15.53
N GLU A 37 -4.28 7.08 14.73
CA GLU A 37 -4.81 6.69 13.40
C GLU A 37 -3.71 6.63 12.31
N GLU A 38 -2.64 7.43 12.41
CA GLU A 38 -1.53 7.38 11.44
C GLU A 38 -0.51 6.26 11.72
N VAL A 39 -0.52 5.65 12.91
CA VAL A 39 0.53 4.68 13.33
C VAL A 39 0.12 3.22 13.22
N SER A 40 -1.13 2.88 12.92
CA SER A 40 -1.54 1.47 12.95
C SER A 40 -2.48 1.02 11.84
N GLY A 41 -2.15 1.26 10.61
CA GLY A 41 -2.97 0.70 9.54
C GLY A 41 -2.16 0.50 8.28
N ILE A 42 -1.98 -0.77 7.86
CA ILE A 42 -1.54 -1.08 6.51
C ILE A 42 -2.52 -0.42 5.55
N GLN A 43 -2.02 0.48 4.70
CA GLN A 43 -2.85 1.13 3.69
C GLN A 43 -3.34 0.10 2.68
N ARG A 44 -4.68 -0.05 2.55
CA ARG A 44 -5.27 -0.95 1.57
C ARG A 44 -5.19 -0.32 0.18
N GLU A 45 -4.94 -1.15 -0.84
CA GLU A 45 -4.96 -0.70 -2.22
C GLU A 45 -6.41 -0.37 -2.63
N LEU A 46 -6.67 0.91 -2.90
CA LEU A 46 -8.01 1.41 -3.23
C LEU A 46 -8.44 1.06 -4.67
N ASP A 47 -7.45 0.90 -5.55
CA ASP A 47 -7.68 0.55 -6.96
C ASP A 47 -7.83 -0.98 -7.18
N ALA A 48 -7.71 -1.79 -6.10
CA ALA A 48 -7.91 -3.23 -6.18
C ALA A 48 -9.39 -3.58 -6.33
N GLU A 49 -9.75 -4.21 -7.43
CA GLU A 49 -11.11 -4.64 -7.72
C GLU A 49 -11.44 -6.00 -7.08
N LEU A 50 -12.72 -6.19 -6.77
CA LEU A 50 -13.22 -7.46 -6.23
C LEU A 50 -13.44 -8.44 -7.37
N GLY A 51 -12.81 -9.61 -7.33
CA GLY A 51 -13.04 -10.66 -8.31
C GLY A 51 -11.79 -11.42 -8.72
N ILE A 52 -11.90 -12.07 -9.86
CA ILE A 52 -10.81 -12.81 -10.50
C ILE A 52 -10.31 -11.99 -11.68
N LEU A 53 -9.00 -11.96 -11.89
CA LEU A 53 -8.39 -11.18 -12.95
C LEU A 53 -9.01 -11.52 -14.32
N PRO A 54 -9.42 -10.52 -15.13
CA PRO A 54 -10.02 -10.76 -16.44
C PRO A 54 -9.14 -11.62 -17.36
N GLY A 55 -9.77 -12.49 -18.14
CA GLY A 55 -9.11 -13.33 -19.15
C GLY A 55 -8.71 -14.73 -18.70
N MET A 56 -9.09 -15.15 -17.48
CA MET A 56 -8.99 -16.55 -17.08
C MET A 56 -10.22 -17.34 -17.50
N SER A 57 -10.01 -18.58 -17.96
CA SER A 57 -11.09 -19.52 -18.21
C SER A 57 -11.60 -20.14 -16.90
N ASP A 58 -12.86 -20.61 -16.90
CA ASP A 58 -13.45 -21.32 -15.75
C ASP A 58 -12.62 -22.56 -15.33
N GLU A 59 -11.97 -23.20 -16.28
CA GLU A 59 -11.11 -24.37 -16.08
C GLU A 59 -9.81 -24.00 -15.35
N GLU A 60 -9.18 -22.88 -15.69
CA GLU A 60 -8.01 -22.35 -15.00
C GLU A 60 -8.35 -21.90 -13.58
N ILE A 61 -9.54 -21.33 -13.38
CA ILE A 61 -10.07 -20.93 -12.06
C ILE A 61 -10.26 -22.18 -11.19
N GLN A 62 -10.91 -23.22 -11.74
CA GLN A 62 -11.15 -24.46 -11.02
C GLN A 62 -9.85 -25.20 -10.67
N ASP A 63 -8.90 -25.25 -11.57
CA ASP A 63 -7.58 -25.86 -11.31
C ASP A 63 -6.79 -25.11 -10.24
N ARG A 64 -6.90 -23.80 -10.18
CA ARG A 64 -6.32 -22.98 -9.12
C ARG A 64 -6.98 -23.24 -7.78
N LEU A 65 -8.31 -23.35 -7.75
CA LEU A 65 -9.07 -23.68 -6.54
C LEU A 65 -8.70 -25.07 -6.02
N ASN A 66 -8.55 -26.05 -6.89
CA ASN A 66 -8.19 -27.42 -6.51
C ASN A 66 -6.76 -27.56 -5.97
N ARG A 67 -5.80 -26.86 -6.57
CA ARG A 67 -4.42 -26.80 -6.07
C ARG A 67 -4.32 -26.16 -4.69
N LYS A 68 -5.26 -25.33 -4.34
CA LYS A 68 -5.33 -24.60 -3.08
C LYS A 68 -5.74 -25.44 -1.88
N VAL A 69 -6.60 -26.43 -2.07
CA VAL A 69 -7.01 -27.36 -1.00
C VAL A 69 -5.84 -28.20 -0.49
N ALA A 70 -4.78 -28.35 -1.29
CA ALA A 70 -3.62 -29.17 -0.95
C ALA A 70 -2.48 -28.41 -0.26
N GLU A 71 -2.45 -27.07 -0.29
CA GLU A 71 -1.29 -26.32 0.20
C GLU A 71 -1.68 -25.00 0.86
N SER A 72 -1.34 -24.83 2.13
CA SER A 72 -1.44 -23.54 2.88
C SER A 72 -0.43 -22.50 2.35
N ARG A 73 -0.34 -22.31 1.04
CA ARG A 73 0.61 -21.39 0.41
C ARG A 73 -0.10 -20.13 -0.09
N LEU A 74 0.61 -19.01 0.00
CA LEU A 74 0.19 -17.77 -0.63
C LEU A 74 0.28 -17.94 -2.15
N ASN A 75 -0.87 -17.95 -2.83
CA ASN A 75 -0.92 -18.00 -4.29
C ASN A 75 -1.01 -16.57 -4.84
N ILE A 76 0.02 -16.16 -5.57
CA ILE A 76 0.14 -14.84 -6.17
C ILE A 76 0.17 -15.00 -7.69
N SER A 77 -0.54 -14.13 -8.39
CA SER A 77 -0.45 -13.98 -9.84
C SER A 77 -0.08 -12.53 -10.16
N MET A 78 0.86 -12.34 -11.10
CA MET A 78 1.29 -11.03 -11.57
C MET A 78 1.81 -11.16 -13.00
N ASN A 79 1.66 -10.10 -13.83
CA ASN A 79 2.30 -10.05 -15.13
C ASN A 79 3.83 -9.95 -14.97
N PRO A 80 4.63 -10.93 -15.45
CA PRO A 80 6.08 -10.88 -15.31
C PRO A 80 6.75 -9.92 -16.31
N THR A 81 6.00 -9.38 -17.28
CA THR A 81 6.52 -8.51 -18.34
C THR A 81 5.57 -7.35 -18.63
N PRO A 82 5.26 -6.49 -17.63
CA PRO A 82 4.36 -5.36 -17.83
C PRO A 82 4.96 -4.33 -18.77
N VAL A 83 4.08 -3.68 -19.54
CA VAL A 83 4.43 -2.64 -20.49
C VAL A 83 3.75 -1.33 -20.06
N PHE A 84 4.51 -0.25 -20.09
CA PHE A 84 4.08 1.12 -19.84
C PHE A 84 4.29 1.94 -21.11
N ALA A 85 3.28 2.66 -21.57
CA ALA A 85 3.37 3.49 -22.76
C ALA A 85 4.36 4.64 -22.58
N ASP A 86 4.46 5.18 -21.37
CA ASP A 86 5.46 6.14 -20.93
C ASP A 86 5.70 5.99 -19.42
N GLY A 87 6.63 6.76 -18.83
CA GLY A 87 6.99 6.67 -17.42
C GLY A 87 5.90 7.09 -16.41
N LYS A 88 4.75 7.60 -16.89
CA LYS A 88 3.61 8.05 -16.06
C LYS A 88 2.31 7.31 -16.38
N ALA A 89 2.26 6.63 -17.51
CA ALA A 89 1.08 5.87 -17.92
C ALA A 89 0.85 4.68 -16.98
N GLU A 90 -0.38 4.21 -16.93
CA GLU A 90 -0.69 2.95 -16.29
C GLU A 90 -0.12 1.78 -17.11
N GLY A 91 0.51 0.82 -16.44
CA GLY A 91 0.98 -0.42 -17.04
C GLY A 91 0.17 -1.62 -16.56
N ASP A 92 0.13 -2.66 -17.37
CA ASP A 92 -0.64 -3.88 -17.17
C ASP A 92 -0.01 -4.82 -16.14
N VAL A 93 0.14 -4.37 -14.91
CA VAL A 93 0.80 -5.12 -13.81
C VAL A 93 0.05 -6.41 -13.44
N ARG A 94 -1.27 -6.46 -13.57
CA ARG A 94 -2.15 -7.62 -13.40
C ARG A 94 -1.87 -8.43 -12.12
N ILE A 95 -1.81 -7.74 -11.00
CA ILE A 95 -1.56 -8.35 -9.69
C ILE A 95 -2.87 -8.90 -9.15
N GLU A 96 -2.89 -10.19 -8.76
CA GLU A 96 -4.08 -10.84 -8.23
C GLU A 96 -3.76 -11.55 -6.92
N ASN A 97 -4.53 -11.24 -5.89
CA ASN A 97 -4.59 -12.03 -4.67
C ASN A 97 -5.77 -13.02 -4.79
N ILE A 98 -5.45 -14.25 -5.15
CA ILE A 98 -6.43 -15.27 -5.52
C ILE A 98 -7.43 -15.50 -4.38
N GLN A 99 -8.72 -15.61 -4.75
CA GLN A 99 -9.78 -15.88 -3.79
C GLN A 99 -9.47 -17.12 -2.94
N GLY A 100 -9.52 -16.96 -1.59
CA GLY A 100 -9.27 -17.93 -0.55
C GLY A 100 -7.81 -18.05 -0.14
N ASN A 101 -6.88 -17.18 -0.59
CA ASN A 101 -5.72 -16.86 0.22
C ASN A 101 -6.23 -16.40 1.59
N GLN A 102 -5.46 -16.73 2.65
CA GLN A 102 -5.79 -16.30 4.01
C GLN A 102 -5.11 -14.97 4.38
N TYR A 103 -4.22 -14.49 3.51
CA TYR A 103 -3.36 -13.35 3.73
C TYR A 103 -3.60 -12.28 2.68
N GLY A 104 -3.60 -11.01 3.10
CA GLY A 104 -3.42 -9.89 2.22
C GLY A 104 -1.93 -9.73 1.89
N PHE A 105 -1.59 -9.03 0.82
CA PHE A 105 -0.20 -8.70 0.54
C PHE A 105 -0.06 -7.31 -0.09
N THR A 106 1.10 -6.70 0.11
CA THR A 106 1.57 -5.53 -0.66
C THR A 106 2.61 -5.98 -1.66
N VAL A 107 2.78 -5.22 -2.73
CA VAL A 107 3.83 -5.45 -3.73
C VAL A 107 4.71 -4.21 -3.82
N THR A 108 6.02 -4.40 -3.79
CA THR A 108 7.01 -3.36 -4.07
C THR A 108 7.87 -3.84 -5.24
N ILE A 109 8.00 -3.00 -6.29
CA ILE A 109 8.85 -3.30 -7.44
C ILE A 109 10.11 -2.45 -7.34
N THR A 110 11.27 -3.10 -7.35
CA THR A 110 12.59 -2.46 -7.30
C THR A 110 13.39 -2.81 -8.55
N VAL A 111 14.00 -1.81 -9.17
CA VAL A 111 14.92 -2.02 -10.32
C VAL A 111 16.22 -2.62 -9.82
N ILE A 112 16.67 -3.72 -10.45
CA ILE A 112 17.96 -4.35 -10.15
C ILE A 112 18.94 -4.33 -11.34
N GLY A 113 18.47 -3.88 -12.51
CA GLY A 113 19.27 -3.73 -13.70
C GLY A 113 18.46 -3.10 -14.83
N THR A 114 19.14 -2.61 -15.84
CA THR A 114 18.52 -1.97 -17.01
C THR A 114 19.28 -2.38 -18.28
N ASP A 115 18.69 -2.08 -19.44
CA ASP A 115 19.42 -2.02 -20.68
C ASP A 115 20.30 -0.75 -20.74
N ASP A 116 21.00 -0.54 -21.87
CA ASP A 116 21.85 0.63 -22.09
C ASP A 116 21.07 1.90 -22.49
N SER A 117 19.76 1.98 -22.21
CA SER A 117 18.95 3.15 -22.51
C SER A 117 19.39 4.37 -21.70
N PRO A 118 19.44 5.58 -22.32
CA PRO A 118 19.93 6.77 -21.65
C PRO A 118 19.12 7.14 -20.40
N GLY A 119 19.78 7.27 -19.25
CA GLY A 119 19.15 7.64 -17.98
C GLY A 119 18.50 6.47 -17.22
N ALA A 120 18.35 5.29 -17.83
CA ALA A 120 17.74 4.14 -17.17
C ALA A 120 18.56 3.65 -15.98
N GLY A 121 19.88 3.72 -16.05
CA GLY A 121 20.81 3.30 -15.00
C GLY A 121 20.69 4.07 -13.68
N ASP A 122 20.16 5.29 -13.72
CA ASP A 122 20.00 6.13 -12.52
C ASP A 122 18.92 5.58 -11.56
N TYR A 123 18.10 4.62 -12.02
CA TYR A 123 17.01 4.02 -11.27
C TYR A 123 17.34 2.64 -10.66
N VAL A 124 18.56 2.14 -10.88
CA VAL A 124 18.99 0.89 -10.23
C VAL A 124 18.98 1.07 -8.71
N ASP A 125 18.48 0.03 -8.01
CA ASP A 125 18.22 0.00 -6.56
C ASP A 125 17.10 0.96 -6.08
N GLN A 126 16.29 1.52 -6.99
CA GLN A 126 15.15 2.35 -6.63
C GLN A 126 13.84 1.54 -6.65
N GLU A 127 12.95 1.82 -5.67
CA GLU A 127 11.56 1.40 -5.69
C GLU A 127 10.81 2.27 -6.71
N ILE A 128 10.15 1.63 -7.66
CA ILE A 128 9.46 2.29 -8.77
C ILE A 128 7.95 2.13 -8.76
N LEU A 129 7.45 1.17 -7.97
CA LEU A 129 6.02 0.96 -7.75
C LEU A 129 5.82 0.32 -6.38
N LYS A 130 4.82 0.82 -5.65
CA LYS A 130 4.34 0.21 -4.42
C LYS A 130 2.82 0.17 -4.40
N THR A 131 2.25 -0.96 -3.99
CA THR A 131 0.81 -1.09 -3.80
C THR A 131 0.42 -0.90 -2.34
N GLY A 132 -0.85 -0.57 -2.09
CA GLY A 132 -1.48 -0.81 -0.81
C GLY A 132 -1.71 -2.31 -0.58
N LEU A 133 -2.41 -2.65 0.50
CA LEU A 133 -2.76 -4.03 0.82
C LEU A 133 -3.83 -4.55 -0.15
N ILE A 134 -3.49 -5.57 -0.92
CA ILE A 134 -4.41 -6.31 -1.79
C ILE A 134 -4.97 -7.48 -0.98
N GLU A 135 -6.24 -7.39 -0.61
CA GLU A 135 -6.94 -8.39 0.19
C GLU A 135 -7.26 -9.65 -0.65
N PRO A 136 -7.48 -10.82 -0.03
CA PRO A 136 -7.87 -12.03 -0.74
C PRO A 136 -9.10 -11.83 -1.63
N GLY A 137 -9.02 -12.33 -2.86
CA GLY A 137 -10.07 -12.19 -3.88
C GLY A 137 -10.15 -10.83 -4.56
N LYS A 138 -9.15 -9.97 -4.35
CA LYS A 138 -8.99 -8.70 -5.06
C LYS A 138 -7.84 -8.74 -6.04
N TYR A 139 -7.94 -7.92 -7.08
CA TYR A 139 -6.89 -7.77 -8.09
C TYR A 139 -6.69 -6.30 -8.47
N LEU A 140 -5.53 -6.01 -9.03
CA LEU A 140 -5.13 -4.73 -9.59
C LEU A 140 -4.71 -4.99 -11.04
N GLU A 141 -5.49 -4.54 -12.02
CA GLU A 141 -5.22 -4.80 -13.43
C GLU A 141 -4.09 -3.91 -13.95
N ALA A 142 -4.19 -2.62 -13.67
CA ALA A 142 -3.20 -1.63 -14.08
C ALA A 142 -2.87 -0.67 -12.93
N LYS A 143 -1.67 -0.11 -12.95
CA LYS A 143 -1.23 0.92 -12.01
C LYS A 143 -0.10 1.73 -12.65
N PRO A 144 -0.06 3.08 -12.46
CA PRO A 144 1.07 3.90 -12.86
C PRO A 144 2.28 3.62 -11.97
N LEU A 145 3.47 3.93 -12.47
CA LEU A 145 4.68 3.95 -11.66
C LEU A 145 4.63 5.11 -10.65
N ASP A 146 5.29 4.94 -9.51
CA ASP A 146 5.44 5.98 -8.49
C ASP A 146 6.57 6.97 -8.86
N VAL A 147 7.37 6.66 -9.90
CA VAL A 147 8.45 7.46 -10.44
C VAL A 147 8.32 7.57 -11.97
N ASP A 148 8.84 8.66 -12.54
CA ASP A 148 8.85 8.91 -14.00
C ASP A 148 10.05 8.21 -14.62
N LEU A 149 9.89 6.98 -15.09
CA LEU A 149 10.98 6.22 -15.73
C LEU A 149 11.17 6.66 -17.18
N PRO A 150 12.41 6.88 -17.64
CA PRO A 150 12.70 7.04 -19.06
C PRO A 150 12.40 5.77 -19.86
N GLN A 151 12.30 5.95 -21.18
CA GLN A 151 12.18 4.82 -22.10
C GLN A 151 13.31 3.80 -21.86
N GLY A 152 12.96 2.51 -21.80
CA GLY A 152 13.94 1.45 -21.58
C GLY A 152 13.33 0.13 -21.14
N VAL A 153 14.21 -0.85 -20.95
CA VAL A 153 13.86 -2.16 -20.38
C VAL A 153 14.56 -2.30 -19.03
N TYR A 154 13.77 -2.60 -18.02
CA TYR A 154 14.19 -2.67 -16.62
C TYR A 154 14.05 -4.10 -16.09
N VAL A 155 15.13 -4.63 -15.57
CA VAL A 155 15.09 -5.88 -14.79
C VAL A 155 14.75 -5.52 -13.36
N CYS A 156 13.66 -6.08 -12.86
CA CYS A 156 13.13 -5.72 -11.55
C CYS A 156 12.93 -6.95 -10.66
N ILE A 157 12.84 -6.72 -9.36
CA ILE A 157 12.29 -7.67 -8.39
C ILE A 157 10.96 -7.11 -7.88
N ALA A 158 9.89 -7.88 -8.03
CA ALA A 158 8.64 -7.66 -7.31
C ALA A 158 8.71 -8.41 -5.98
N THR A 159 8.67 -7.69 -4.87
CA THR A 159 8.64 -8.23 -3.52
C THR A 159 7.22 -8.17 -2.99
N PHE A 160 6.67 -9.35 -2.67
CA PHE A 160 5.35 -9.53 -2.05
C PHE A 160 5.54 -9.66 -0.56
N THR A 161 4.93 -8.77 0.22
CA THR A 161 4.94 -8.86 1.68
C THR A 161 3.54 -9.26 2.14
N ALA A 162 3.43 -10.44 2.74
CA ALA A 162 2.18 -11.01 3.20
C ALA A 162 1.84 -10.57 4.63
N TYR A 163 0.56 -10.28 4.87
CA TYR A 163 0.03 -9.81 6.14
C TYR A 163 -1.18 -10.64 6.58
N SER A 164 -1.28 -10.88 7.89
CA SER A 164 -2.46 -11.47 8.51
C SER A 164 -3.64 -10.50 8.42
N MET A 165 -4.78 -10.98 7.92
CA MET A 165 -6.01 -10.18 7.83
C MET A 165 -6.67 -9.92 9.19
N GLU A 166 -6.27 -10.65 10.24
CA GLU A 166 -6.80 -10.50 11.60
C GLU A 166 -5.99 -9.51 12.45
N THR A 167 -4.67 -9.50 12.26
CA THR A 167 -3.75 -8.79 13.15
C THR A 167 -2.93 -7.70 12.46
N ASP A 168 -3.04 -7.57 11.13
CA ASP A 168 -2.24 -6.71 10.25
C ASP A 168 -0.71 -6.89 10.43
N ARG A 169 -0.29 -8.07 10.95
CA ARG A 169 1.12 -8.40 11.14
C ARG A 169 1.70 -9.02 9.88
N GLU A 170 2.92 -8.64 9.57
CA GLU A 170 3.70 -9.30 8.54
C GLU A 170 3.91 -10.78 8.86
N ILE A 171 3.67 -11.63 7.87
CA ILE A 171 3.82 -13.09 7.95
C ILE A 171 5.12 -13.52 7.26
N GLY A 172 5.48 -12.85 6.16
CA GLY A 172 6.69 -13.15 5.42
C GLY A 172 6.69 -12.48 4.05
N THR A 173 7.77 -12.70 3.31
CA THR A 173 8.00 -12.12 2.00
C THR A 173 8.31 -13.17 0.95
N ALA A 174 7.94 -12.88 -0.31
CA ALA A 174 8.34 -13.66 -1.49
C ALA A 174 8.80 -12.70 -2.59
N GLY A 175 9.82 -13.09 -3.37
CA GLY A 175 10.33 -12.29 -4.49
C GLY A 175 10.12 -12.97 -5.81
N MET A 176 9.83 -12.17 -6.86
CA MET A 176 9.76 -12.63 -8.25
C MET A 176 10.55 -11.67 -9.14
N GLN A 177 11.45 -12.22 -9.95
CA GLN A 177 12.13 -11.43 -10.98
C GLN A 177 11.17 -11.17 -12.13
N MET A 178 11.19 -9.95 -12.67
CA MET A 178 10.35 -9.52 -13.77
C MET A 178 11.09 -8.57 -14.70
N MET A 179 10.59 -8.40 -15.92
CA MET A 179 11.07 -7.42 -16.90
C MET A 179 9.98 -6.39 -17.18
N LEU A 180 10.26 -5.12 -16.95
CA LEU A 180 9.37 -4.01 -17.20
C LEU A 180 9.85 -3.23 -18.42
N THR A 181 8.94 -2.83 -19.31
CA THR A 181 9.25 -2.03 -20.49
C THR A 181 8.53 -0.70 -20.43
N VAL A 182 9.26 0.40 -20.66
CA VAL A 182 8.71 1.75 -20.91
C VAL A 182 8.96 2.09 -22.36
N GLU A 183 7.90 2.36 -23.14
CA GLU A 183 7.98 2.48 -24.61
C GLU A 183 8.41 3.87 -25.10
N SER A 184 8.16 4.96 -24.31
CA SER A 184 8.48 6.34 -24.70
C SER A 184 8.76 7.25 -23.50
#